data_b40c384a0eea07e9987b24eadbc9bc76
#
_entry.id   b40c384a0eea07e9987b24eadbc9bc76
#
_cell.length_a   1.000
_cell.length_b   1.000
_cell.length_c   1.000
_cell.angle_alpha   90.00
_cell.angle_beta   90.00
_cell.angle_gamma   90.00
#
_symmetry.space_group_name_H-M   'P 1'
#
loop_
_entity.id
_entity.type
_entity.pdbx_description
1 polymer ?
#
loop_
_entity_poly.entity_id
_entity_poly.type
_entity_poly.pdbx_seq_one_letter_code
_entity_poly.pdbx_strand_id
1 'polypeptide(L)'
;GMTKDELEKNLGTIARSGSLDFKTENQSDNIDIIGQFGVGFYSAFMVAKKVTVISRAQGADTAWKWESTGVEGYTLTEADKEDVGTEIILVLKDDTDTDKYSEYLEDYELANLVKKYSDYIRFPITMYREKSRQKPKPEDAGDDYKPEYETYTELETLNSMVPIWKRPKNEVKDEDYNEFYKNKFMDYTDPLRVITSRTEGTATYTALLFIPGSTPYDYYTKEYEKGLALYASGVMIMEKCADLLPDYFSFVKGVVDSEDLSLNISRETLQKDNQLKLMRNSLEKKIKNELHAMLNNDRAKYEEFWKEFGRQIKFGAYSDYGMHAELLRDLLLFWSAKEQKMVTLQEYIDKMPAEQKYIYFAAGDSTDRLAKLPSAELVLDKGFDVLLLTEDVDEFCLQILHSYPRKDAEGKDGTVEFKNVNSGDLGLESEEEKKAAEDATAENKALFDAMKDALNGKVKEVKVSTRLKDHPVCLSADGPLSIEMEKVLSKQPGSEGVKSDKVLELNVNHPVFAALKAAQEAGDTEKLNKYSTLLYAQAQLIEGLPVDDPAAYAEAVCSLMK
;
A
#
# COMPACT_ATOMS: atom_id res chain seq x y z
N GLY A 1 -40.56 22.26 -14.31
CA GLY A 1 -40.32 23.59 -14.86
C GLY A 1 -40.49 24.67 -13.82
N MET A 2 -40.15 25.90 -14.18
CA MET A 2 -40.12 27.07 -13.30
C MET A 2 -41.09 28.14 -13.82
N THR A 3 -41.69 28.90 -12.92
CA THR A 3 -42.43 30.11 -13.20
C THR A 3 -41.48 31.26 -13.54
N LYS A 4 -42.03 32.43 -13.98
CA LYS A 4 -41.26 33.65 -14.23
C LYS A 4 -40.45 34.07 -13.03
N ASP A 5 -41.10 34.14 -11.86
CA ASP A 5 -40.50 34.60 -10.61
C ASP A 5 -39.43 33.63 -10.10
N GLU A 6 -39.62 32.32 -10.32
CA GLU A 6 -38.62 31.30 -9.98
C GLU A 6 -37.40 31.38 -10.90
N LEU A 7 -37.57 31.60 -12.21
CA LEU A 7 -36.47 31.83 -13.14
C LEU A 7 -35.64 33.06 -12.74
N GLU A 8 -36.30 34.16 -12.42
CA GLU A 8 -35.65 35.40 -11.99
C GLU A 8 -34.91 35.18 -10.66
N LYS A 9 -35.56 34.52 -9.70
CA LYS A 9 -35.01 34.26 -8.36
C LYS A 9 -33.83 33.28 -8.39
N ASN A 10 -33.95 32.19 -9.16
CA ASN A 10 -32.97 31.07 -9.12
C ASN A 10 -31.84 31.25 -10.13
N LEU A 11 -32.05 31.90 -11.27
CA LEU A 11 -31.04 32.10 -12.31
C LEU A 11 -30.56 33.56 -12.39
N GLY A 12 -31.31 34.53 -11.86
CA GLY A 12 -30.92 35.94 -11.82
C GLY A 12 -30.08 36.31 -10.58
N THR A 13 -29.98 35.44 -9.59
CA THR A 13 -29.24 35.69 -8.35
C THR A 13 -28.22 34.55 -8.10
N ILE A 14 -26.92 34.89 -8.06
CA ILE A 14 -25.85 33.96 -7.80
C ILE A 14 -25.93 33.42 -6.35
N ALA A 15 -25.58 32.16 -6.17
CA ALA A 15 -25.55 31.47 -4.87
C ALA A 15 -26.95 31.34 -4.19
N ARG A 16 -28.01 31.32 -4.96
CA ARG A 16 -29.35 30.99 -4.48
C ARG A 16 -29.79 29.64 -5.01
N SER A 17 -30.21 28.74 -4.10
CA SER A 17 -30.62 27.38 -4.44
C SER A 17 -32.10 27.18 -4.09
N GLY A 18 -32.96 27.08 -5.11
CA GLY A 18 -34.35 26.64 -4.93
C GLY A 18 -34.45 25.20 -4.39
N SER A 19 -33.43 24.40 -4.63
CA SER A 19 -33.32 23.04 -4.08
C SER A 19 -33.13 23.02 -2.56
N LEU A 20 -32.41 23.99 -2.01
CA LEU A 20 -32.23 24.13 -0.57
C LEU A 20 -33.53 24.58 0.10
N ASP A 21 -34.22 25.55 -0.49
CA ASP A 21 -35.55 26.01 -0.05
C ASP A 21 -36.54 24.84 -0.04
N PHE A 22 -36.56 24.02 -1.12
CA PHE A 22 -37.41 22.84 -1.23
C PHE A 22 -37.10 21.76 -0.17
N LYS A 23 -35.81 21.50 0.12
CA LYS A 23 -35.39 20.57 1.17
C LYS A 23 -35.85 21.03 2.55
N THR A 24 -35.81 22.34 2.79
CA THR A 24 -36.19 22.94 4.08
C THR A 24 -37.72 22.91 4.28
N GLU A 25 -38.47 23.08 3.22
CA GLU A 25 -39.95 23.07 3.24
C GLU A 25 -40.52 21.64 3.29
N ASN A 26 -39.82 20.66 2.73
CA ASN A 26 -40.23 19.27 2.66
C ASN A 26 -39.29 18.41 3.51
N GLN A 27 -39.41 18.45 4.82
CA GLN A 27 -38.62 17.68 5.79
C GLN A 27 -38.87 16.13 5.75
N SER A 28 -39.29 15.58 4.65
CA SER A 28 -39.41 14.13 4.48
C SER A 28 -38.04 13.52 4.24
N ASP A 29 -37.70 12.51 5.04
CA ASP A 29 -36.40 11.86 5.21
C ASP A 29 -35.75 11.24 3.97
N ASN A 30 -36.24 11.48 2.74
CA ASN A 30 -35.79 10.78 1.54
C ASN A 30 -35.64 11.66 0.28
N ILE A 31 -35.45 12.98 0.42
CA ILE A 31 -35.24 13.85 -0.74
C ILE A 31 -33.75 14.07 -0.93
N ASP A 32 -33.17 13.26 -1.80
CA ASP A 32 -31.77 13.36 -2.26
C ASP A 32 -31.64 14.56 -3.21
N ILE A 33 -31.24 15.70 -2.67
CA ILE A 33 -31.02 16.91 -3.47
C ILE A 33 -29.52 17.12 -3.68
N ILE A 34 -29.08 17.04 -4.92
CA ILE A 34 -27.67 17.20 -5.32
C ILE A 34 -27.24 18.68 -5.29
N GLY A 35 -28.13 19.60 -5.66
CA GLY A 35 -27.86 21.03 -5.71
C GLY A 35 -28.07 21.72 -4.36
N GLN A 36 -26.99 22.23 -3.75
CA GLN A 36 -27.04 22.88 -2.43
C GLN A 36 -26.63 24.36 -2.48
N PHE A 37 -25.74 24.75 -3.38
CA PHE A 37 -25.07 26.06 -3.36
C PHE A 37 -25.62 27.09 -4.34
N GLY A 38 -26.45 26.70 -5.30
CA GLY A 38 -27.00 27.58 -6.33
C GLY A 38 -25.98 28.20 -7.30
N VAL A 39 -24.78 27.58 -7.41
CA VAL A 39 -23.72 28.06 -8.30
C VAL A 39 -23.44 27.11 -9.47
N GLY A 40 -23.86 25.85 -9.39
CA GLY A 40 -23.58 24.83 -10.41
C GLY A 40 -24.08 25.21 -11.80
N PHE A 41 -25.24 25.87 -11.88
CA PHE A 41 -25.78 26.34 -13.15
C PHE A 41 -24.82 27.30 -13.90
N TYR A 42 -24.13 28.17 -13.16
CA TYR A 42 -23.23 29.15 -13.78
C TYR A 42 -21.97 28.54 -14.38
N SER A 43 -21.64 27.29 -14.05
CA SER A 43 -20.55 26.56 -14.70
C SER A 43 -20.80 26.38 -16.21
N ALA A 44 -22.06 26.46 -16.68
CA ALA A 44 -22.39 26.46 -18.09
C ALA A 44 -21.66 27.57 -18.87
N PHE A 45 -21.40 28.72 -18.25
CA PHE A 45 -20.65 29.83 -18.88
C PHE A 45 -19.14 29.57 -19.00
N MET A 46 -18.61 28.49 -18.37
CA MET A 46 -17.24 28.09 -18.61
C MET A 46 -17.05 27.54 -20.02
N VAL A 47 -18.07 26.88 -20.57
CA VAL A 47 -18.05 26.26 -21.91
C VAL A 47 -18.92 26.99 -22.94
N ALA A 48 -19.94 27.74 -22.50
CA ALA A 48 -20.90 28.45 -23.38
C ALA A 48 -20.63 29.95 -23.44
N LYS A 49 -20.78 30.53 -24.64
CA LYS A 49 -20.82 31.99 -24.86
C LYS A 49 -22.22 32.58 -24.66
N LYS A 50 -23.24 31.71 -24.66
CA LYS A 50 -24.64 32.09 -24.45
C LYS A 50 -25.40 30.89 -23.86
N VAL A 51 -26.22 31.15 -22.86
CA VAL A 51 -27.11 30.18 -22.21
C VAL A 51 -28.55 30.67 -22.35
N THR A 52 -29.42 29.79 -22.84
CA THR A 52 -30.86 30.02 -22.94
C THR A 52 -31.58 28.95 -22.13
N VAL A 53 -32.51 29.37 -21.28
CA VAL A 53 -33.34 28.48 -20.45
C VAL A 53 -34.80 28.76 -20.78
N ILE A 54 -35.53 27.75 -21.28
CA ILE A 54 -36.96 27.81 -21.58
C ILE A 54 -37.68 26.91 -20.58
N SER A 55 -38.58 27.45 -19.78
CA SER A 55 -39.21 26.69 -18.71
C SER A 55 -40.72 26.93 -18.62
N ARG A 56 -41.47 25.85 -18.43
CA ARG A 56 -42.92 25.89 -18.16
C ARG A 56 -43.20 25.11 -16.86
N ALA A 57 -43.71 25.83 -15.87
CA ALA A 57 -44.08 25.22 -14.58
C ALA A 57 -45.34 24.36 -14.74
N GLN A 58 -45.47 23.35 -13.88
CA GLN A 58 -46.68 22.52 -13.84
C GLN A 58 -47.89 23.36 -13.46
N GLY A 59 -48.95 23.27 -14.28
CA GLY A 59 -50.17 24.02 -14.08
C GLY A 59 -50.12 25.47 -14.60
N ALA A 60 -49.02 25.90 -15.21
CA ALA A 60 -48.90 27.20 -15.85
C ALA A 60 -49.30 27.13 -17.33
N ASP A 61 -50.00 28.18 -17.78
CA ASP A 61 -50.41 28.31 -19.21
C ASP A 61 -49.30 28.90 -20.06
N THR A 62 -48.34 29.61 -19.45
CA THR A 62 -47.28 30.35 -20.16
C THR A 62 -45.90 29.78 -19.81
N ALA A 63 -45.07 29.62 -20.84
CA ALA A 63 -43.64 29.32 -20.65
C ALA A 63 -42.82 30.63 -20.71
N TRP A 64 -41.65 30.59 -20.06
CA TRP A 64 -40.75 31.73 -19.99
C TRP A 64 -39.35 31.36 -20.48
N LYS A 65 -38.73 32.30 -21.19
CA LYS A 65 -37.34 32.18 -21.68
C LYS A 65 -36.45 33.18 -20.95
N TRP A 66 -35.46 32.64 -20.24
CA TRP A 66 -34.34 33.36 -19.66
C TRP A 66 -33.12 33.20 -20.57
N GLU A 67 -32.38 34.29 -20.83
CA GLU A 67 -31.24 34.28 -21.74
C GLU A 67 -30.14 35.19 -21.24
N SER A 68 -28.87 34.70 -21.23
CA SER A 68 -27.71 35.47 -20.78
C SER A 68 -26.45 35.09 -21.54
N THR A 69 -25.53 36.05 -21.67
CA THR A 69 -24.12 35.86 -22.10
C THR A 69 -23.16 35.82 -20.92
N GLY A 70 -23.66 35.90 -19.68
CA GLY A 70 -22.89 35.78 -18.44
C GLY A 70 -22.42 37.11 -17.85
N VAL A 71 -22.07 38.10 -18.65
CA VAL A 71 -21.41 39.33 -18.16
C VAL A 71 -22.39 40.51 -18.08
N GLU A 72 -23.33 40.63 -19.02
CA GLU A 72 -24.18 41.81 -19.20
C GLU A 72 -25.58 41.67 -18.57
N GLY A 73 -25.79 40.71 -17.70
CA GLY A 73 -27.10 40.40 -17.11
C GLY A 73 -27.89 39.38 -17.94
N TYR A 74 -29.22 39.44 -17.84
CA TYR A 74 -30.11 38.50 -18.56
C TYR A 74 -31.36 39.20 -19.09
N THR A 75 -32.01 38.52 -20.02
CA THR A 75 -33.35 38.90 -20.52
C THR A 75 -34.35 37.81 -20.13
N LEU A 76 -35.59 38.23 -19.86
CA LEU A 76 -36.69 37.33 -19.52
C LEU A 76 -37.92 37.69 -20.39
N THR A 77 -38.33 36.77 -21.26
CA THR A 77 -39.42 36.96 -22.22
C THR A 77 -40.37 35.76 -22.22
N GLU A 78 -41.60 35.94 -22.64
CA GLU A 78 -42.51 34.82 -22.89
C GLU A 78 -41.99 33.94 -24.02
N ALA A 79 -42.30 32.66 -23.95
CA ALA A 79 -41.90 31.63 -24.92
C ALA A 79 -42.99 30.57 -25.12
N ASP A 80 -42.94 29.91 -26.25
CA ASP A 80 -43.78 28.76 -26.54
C ASP A 80 -43.07 27.48 -26.10
N LYS A 81 -43.72 26.70 -25.24
CA LYS A 81 -43.29 25.35 -24.85
C LYS A 81 -44.54 24.55 -24.47
N GLU A 82 -44.83 23.49 -25.22
CA GLU A 82 -46.03 22.68 -25.02
C GLU A 82 -45.93 21.82 -23.75
N ASP A 83 -44.75 21.24 -23.51
CA ASP A 83 -44.55 20.33 -22.38
C ASP A 83 -44.09 21.06 -21.12
N VAL A 84 -44.55 20.60 -19.98
CA VAL A 84 -44.02 21.00 -18.65
C VAL A 84 -42.56 20.56 -18.54
N GLY A 85 -41.73 21.41 -17.97
CA GLY A 85 -40.31 21.12 -17.78
C GLY A 85 -39.42 22.28 -18.15
N THR A 86 -38.12 22.02 -18.18
CA THR A 86 -37.08 23.02 -18.49
C THR A 86 -36.17 22.50 -19.59
N GLU A 87 -35.92 23.34 -20.57
CA GLU A 87 -34.96 23.13 -21.65
C GLU A 87 -33.81 24.12 -21.48
N ILE A 88 -32.56 23.63 -21.57
CA ILE A 88 -31.36 24.45 -21.45
C ILE A 88 -30.56 24.31 -22.74
N ILE A 89 -30.31 25.43 -23.41
CA ILE A 89 -29.58 25.47 -24.67
C ILE A 89 -28.28 26.23 -24.44
N LEU A 90 -27.15 25.54 -24.69
CA LEU A 90 -25.81 26.09 -24.58
C LEU A 90 -25.24 26.36 -25.98
N VAL A 91 -24.94 27.62 -26.28
CA VAL A 91 -24.15 27.95 -27.47
C VAL A 91 -22.68 27.94 -27.04
N LEU A 92 -21.95 26.91 -27.45
CA LEU A 92 -20.58 26.73 -27.04
C LEU A 92 -19.66 27.87 -27.51
N LYS A 93 -18.59 28.10 -26.77
CA LYS A 93 -17.47 28.96 -27.18
C LYS A 93 -16.79 28.36 -28.40
N ASP A 94 -16.08 29.20 -29.13
CA ASP A 94 -15.27 28.75 -30.25
C ASP A 94 -13.98 28.08 -29.70
N ASP A 95 -13.51 27.07 -30.40
CA ASP A 95 -12.26 26.36 -30.03
C ASP A 95 -11.08 27.33 -30.01
N THR A 96 -10.15 27.08 -29.08
CA THR A 96 -8.89 27.80 -28.98
C THR A 96 -7.70 26.82 -29.18
N ASP A 97 -6.49 27.34 -29.14
CA ASP A 97 -5.29 26.48 -29.21
C ASP A 97 -5.17 25.53 -28.01
N THR A 98 -5.77 25.91 -26.86
CA THR A 98 -5.67 25.13 -25.59
C THR A 98 -6.95 24.40 -25.23
N ASP A 99 -8.13 24.92 -25.66
CA ASP A 99 -9.43 24.40 -25.25
C ASP A 99 -10.28 24.04 -26.48
N LYS A 100 -10.75 22.80 -26.47
CA LYS A 100 -11.59 22.22 -27.53
C LYS A 100 -13.04 22.11 -27.09
N TYR A 101 -13.80 23.21 -27.17
CA TYR A 101 -15.21 23.21 -26.75
C TYR A 101 -16.11 22.37 -27.66
N SER A 102 -15.73 22.20 -28.94
CA SER A 102 -16.47 21.38 -29.92
C SER A 102 -16.54 19.89 -29.53
N GLU A 103 -15.63 19.40 -28.69
CA GLU A 103 -15.68 18.01 -28.21
C GLU A 103 -16.95 17.68 -27.42
N TYR A 104 -17.56 18.69 -26.77
CA TYR A 104 -18.83 18.52 -26.04
C TYR A 104 -20.06 18.40 -26.96
N LEU A 105 -19.89 18.40 -28.28
CA LEU A 105 -20.92 18.04 -29.25
C LEU A 105 -20.84 16.56 -29.66
N GLU A 106 -19.78 15.85 -29.24
CA GLU A 106 -19.59 14.47 -29.58
C GLU A 106 -20.31 13.54 -28.56
N ASP A 107 -21.18 12.69 -29.09
CA ASP A 107 -21.98 11.75 -28.28
C ASP A 107 -21.12 10.90 -27.33
N TYR A 108 -19.94 10.49 -27.80
CA TYR A 108 -19.01 9.68 -27.05
C TYR A 108 -18.45 10.44 -25.83
N GLU A 109 -18.06 11.70 -26.00
CA GLU A 109 -17.52 12.52 -24.91
C GLU A 109 -18.58 12.79 -23.85
N LEU A 110 -19.82 13.14 -24.26
CA LEU A 110 -20.91 13.33 -23.31
C LEU A 110 -21.26 12.06 -22.54
N ALA A 111 -21.28 10.91 -23.22
CA ALA A 111 -21.51 9.63 -22.56
C ALA A 111 -20.42 9.30 -21.54
N ASN A 112 -19.15 9.56 -21.85
CA ASN A 112 -18.03 9.37 -20.94
C ASN A 112 -18.12 10.30 -19.73
N LEU A 113 -18.46 11.58 -19.92
CA LEU A 113 -18.65 12.53 -18.82
C LEU A 113 -19.77 12.09 -17.87
N VAL A 114 -20.91 11.65 -18.43
CA VAL A 114 -22.02 11.12 -17.62
C VAL A 114 -21.56 9.88 -16.85
N LYS A 115 -20.88 8.93 -17.52
CA LYS A 115 -20.35 7.71 -16.89
C LYS A 115 -19.36 8.03 -15.79
N LYS A 116 -18.47 8.97 -15.99
CA LYS A 116 -17.44 9.33 -15.02
C LYS A 116 -18.00 10.02 -13.77
N TYR A 117 -18.85 11.03 -13.95
CA TYR A 117 -19.25 11.93 -12.86
C TYR A 117 -20.67 11.72 -12.34
N SER A 118 -21.58 11.18 -13.16
CA SER A 118 -23.01 11.14 -12.91
C SER A 118 -23.63 9.76 -13.07
N ASP A 119 -22.82 8.70 -13.14
CA ASP A 119 -23.29 7.34 -13.39
C ASP A 119 -24.32 6.87 -12.34
N TYR A 120 -24.19 7.33 -11.11
CA TYR A 120 -25.01 6.88 -9.98
C TYR A 120 -26.05 7.92 -9.53
N ILE A 121 -26.30 8.93 -10.34
CA ILE A 121 -27.48 9.80 -10.16
C ILE A 121 -28.71 8.94 -10.36
N ARG A 122 -29.61 8.92 -9.37
CA ARG A 122 -30.77 8.02 -9.33
C ARG A 122 -31.85 8.27 -10.39
N PHE A 123 -31.73 9.37 -11.12
CA PHE A 123 -32.61 9.70 -12.25
C PHE A 123 -31.93 9.31 -13.56
N PRO A 124 -32.71 8.81 -14.55
CA PRO A 124 -32.14 8.45 -15.84
C PRO A 124 -31.63 9.70 -16.58
N ILE A 125 -30.39 9.62 -17.03
CA ILE A 125 -29.78 10.57 -17.97
C ILE A 125 -29.82 9.90 -19.33
N THR A 126 -30.66 10.43 -20.21
CA THR A 126 -30.91 9.82 -21.53
C THR A 126 -30.36 10.71 -22.64
N MET A 127 -29.91 10.08 -23.71
CA MET A 127 -29.41 10.76 -24.91
C MET A 127 -29.79 9.97 -26.15
N TYR A 128 -30.15 10.66 -27.21
CA TYR A 128 -30.30 10.06 -28.55
C TYR A 128 -28.92 9.79 -29.13
N ARG A 129 -28.63 8.52 -29.44
CA ARG A 129 -27.34 8.09 -30.00
C ARG A 129 -27.54 7.43 -31.36
N GLU A 130 -26.62 7.73 -32.27
CA GLU A 130 -26.55 6.98 -33.52
C GLU A 130 -25.91 5.61 -33.26
N LYS A 131 -26.62 4.57 -33.66
CA LYS A 131 -26.13 3.18 -33.62
C LYS A 131 -26.13 2.61 -35.04
N SER A 132 -25.23 1.64 -35.25
CA SER A 132 -25.16 0.90 -36.49
C SER A 132 -25.56 -0.55 -36.25
N ARG A 133 -26.45 -1.06 -37.09
CA ARG A 133 -26.79 -2.49 -37.09
C ARG A 133 -26.62 -3.07 -38.49
N GLN A 134 -26.23 -4.35 -38.52
CA GLN A 134 -26.15 -5.08 -39.75
C GLN A 134 -27.57 -5.31 -40.31
N LYS A 135 -27.78 -4.97 -41.58
CA LYS A 135 -29.02 -5.33 -42.26
C LYS A 135 -29.18 -6.85 -42.36
N PRO A 136 -30.42 -7.39 -42.28
CA PRO A 136 -30.63 -8.80 -42.49
C PRO A 136 -30.02 -9.27 -43.81
N LYS A 137 -29.30 -10.40 -43.80
CA LYS A 137 -28.78 -11.00 -45.03
C LYS A 137 -29.94 -11.32 -45.96
N PRO A 138 -29.97 -10.84 -47.21
CA PRO A 138 -30.99 -11.24 -48.20
C PRO A 138 -30.98 -12.76 -48.42
N GLU A 139 -32.15 -13.39 -48.62
CA GLU A 139 -32.25 -14.83 -48.78
C GLU A 139 -31.50 -15.36 -50.03
N ASP A 140 -31.27 -14.48 -51.01
CA ASP A 140 -30.59 -14.80 -52.30
C ASP A 140 -29.11 -14.38 -52.28
N ALA A 141 -28.55 -13.98 -51.14
CA ALA A 141 -27.15 -13.57 -51.05
C ALA A 141 -26.19 -14.75 -51.16
N GLY A 142 -25.35 -14.67 -52.20
CA GLY A 142 -24.29 -15.66 -52.46
C GLY A 142 -23.14 -15.62 -51.43
N ASP A 143 -22.12 -16.46 -51.67
CA ASP A 143 -20.97 -16.59 -50.75
C ASP A 143 -20.11 -15.35 -50.64
N ASP A 144 -20.20 -14.40 -51.59
CA ASP A 144 -19.46 -13.13 -51.61
C ASP A 144 -20.23 -11.96 -50.94
N TYR A 145 -21.29 -12.22 -50.21
CA TYR A 145 -22.09 -11.16 -49.54
C TYR A 145 -21.26 -10.41 -48.53
N LYS A 146 -21.14 -9.11 -48.72
CA LYS A 146 -20.58 -8.18 -47.75
C LYS A 146 -21.69 -7.63 -46.87
N PRO A 147 -21.59 -7.69 -45.54
CA PRO A 147 -22.58 -7.15 -44.65
C PRO A 147 -22.80 -5.65 -44.90
N GLU A 148 -24.03 -5.29 -45.12
CA GLU A 148 -24.45 -3.89 -45.17
C GLU A 148 -24.90 -3.45 -43.78
N TYR A 149 -24.57 -2.21 -43.39
CA TYR A 149 -24.95 -1.63 -42.12
C TYR A 149 -25.91 -0.45 -42.38
N GLU A 150 -26.86 -0.31 -41.49
CA GLU A 150 -27.71 0.88 -41.44
C GLU A 150 -27.54 1.60 -40.12
N THR A 151 -27.51 2.93 -40.16
CA THR A 151 -27.52 3.78 -38.97
C THR A 151 -28.96 4.05 -38.54
N TYR A 152 -29.20 3.99 -37.26
CA TYR A 152 -30.48 4.35 -36.64
C TYR A 152 -30.22 5.11 -35.34
N THR A 153 -31.16 5.96 -34.95
CA THR A 153 -31.09 6.72 -33.71
C THR A 153 -31.93 6.04 -32.63
N GLU A 154 -31.37 5.84 -31.46
CA GLU A 154 -32.05 5.26 -30.32
C GLU A 154 -31.84 6.12 -29.07
N LEU A 155 -32.90 6.25 -28.26
CA LEU A 155 -32.82 6.89 -26.95
C LEU A 155 -32.18 5.91 -25.95
N GLU A 156 -30.99 6.22 -25.48
CA GLU A 156 -30.23 5.40 -24.57
C GLU A 156 -30.13 6.04 -23.18
N THR A 157 -30.29 5.25 -22.12
CA THR A 157 -29.99 5.68 -20.74
C THR A 157 -28.50 5.49 -20.49
N LEU A 158 -27.79 6.58 -20.25
CA LEU A 158 -26.33 6.59 -20.14
C LEU A 158 -25.83 6.15 -18.77
N ASN A 159 -26.58 6.46 -17.70
CA ASN A 159 -26.16 6.21 -16.32
C ASN A 159 -26.79 4.93 -15.73
N SER A 160 -26.09 4.35 -14.75
CA SER A 160 -26.50 3.10 -14.08
C SER A 160 -27.49 3.31 -12.95
N MET A 161 -27.68 4.54 -12.48
CA MET A 161 -28.58 4.99 -11.40
C MET A 161 -28.38 4.36 -10.03
N VAL A 162 -28.25 3.03 -9.93
CA VAL A 162 -28.08 2.33 -8.66
C VAL A 162 -26.69 1.70 -8.59
N PRO A 163 -25.81 2.26 -7.75
CA PRO A 163 -24.46 1.74 -7.61
C PRO A 163 -24.47 0.35 -6.93
N ILE A 164 -23.53 -0.50 -7.33
CA ILE A 164 -23.41 -1.85 -6.80
C ILE A 164 -23.25 -1.89 -5.26
N TRP A 165 -22.58 -0.89 -4.68
CA TRP A 165 -22.36 -0.81 -3.22
C TRP A 165 -23.60 -0.41 -2.41
N LYS A 166 -24.67 0.10 -3.07
CA LYS A 166 -25.96 0.38 -2.43
C LYS A 166 -26.99 -0.74 -2.63
N ARG A 167 -26.68 -1.74 -3.47
CA ARG A 167 -27.55 -2.90 -3.67
C ARG A 167 -27.54 -3.82 -2.44
N PRO A 168 -28.64 -4.50 -2.14
CA PRO A 168 -28.66 -5.55 -1.11
C PRO A 168 -27.65 -6.66 -1.42
N LYS A 169 -26.90 -7.11 -0.41
CA LYS A 169 -25.84 -8.13 -0.59
C LYS A 169 -26.33 -9.44 -1.18
N ASN A 170 -27.56 -9.81 -0.93
CA ASN A 170 -28.18 -11.03 -1.48
C ASN A 170 -28.54 -10.94 -2.97
N GLU A 171 -28.46 -9.73 -3.55
CA GLU A 171 -28.72 -9.48 -4.97
C GLU A 171 -27.44 -9.33 -5.80
N VAL A 172 -26.28 -9.24 -5.14
CA VAL A 172 -24.98 -9.05 -5.79
C VAL A 172 -24.13 -10.30 -5.62
N LYS A 173 -23.69 -10.88 -6.71
CA LYS A 173 -22.81 -12.03 -6.74
C LYS A 173 -21.34 -11.62 -6.72
N ASP A 174 -20.46 -12.55 -6.39
CA ASP A 174 -19.01 -12.31 -6.40
C ASP A 174 -18.51 -11.92 -7.80
N GLU A 175 -19.10 -12.51 -8.85
CA GLU A 175 -18.79 -12.18 -10.24
C GLU A 175 -19.11 -10.72 -10.57
N ASP A 176 -20.20 -10.17 -10.05
CA ASP A 176 -20.60 -8.77 -10.25
C ASP A 176 -19.58 -7.80 -9.62
N TYR A 177 -19.07 -8.15 -8.41
CA TYR A 177 -18.01 -7.38 -7.75
C TYR A 177 -16.69 -7.45 -8.52
N ASN A 178 -16.32 -8.63 -9.02
CA ASN A 178 -15.09 -8.83 -9.78
C ASN A 178 -15.14 -8.06 -11.11
N GLU A 179 -16.27 -8.10 -11.81
CA GLU A 179 -16.48 -7.37 -13.04
C GLU A 179 -16.44 -5.84 -12.81
N PHE A 180 -17.12 -5.37 -11.76
CA PHE A 180 -17.05 -3.96 -11.35
C PHE A 180 -15.61 -3.54 -11.08
N TYR A 181 -14.85 -4.34 -10.31
CA TYR A 181 -13.46 -4.05 -9.99
C TYR A 181 -12.59 -3.94 -11.25
N LYS A 182 -12.66 -4.94 -12.12
CA LYS A 182 -11.87 -4.97 -13.36
C LYS A 182 -12.17 -3.77 -14.26
N ASN A 183 -13.45 -3.44 -14.42
CA ASN A 183 -13.87 -2.32 -15.27
C ASN A 183 -13.53 -0.95 -14.66
N LYS A 184 -13.76 -0.77 -13.34
CA LYS A 184 -13.56 0.52 -12.67
C LYS A 184 -12.09 0.88 -12.51
N PHE A 185 -11.24 -0.11 -12.23
CA PHE A 185 -9.83 0.10 -11.91
C PHE A 185 -8.88 -0.35 -13.03
N MET A 186 -9.44 -0.74 -14.19
CA MET A 186 -8.68 -1.20 -15.37
C MET A 186 -7.69 -2.31 -15.01
N ASP A 187 -8.13 -3.23 -14.16
CA ASP A 187 -7.38 -4.42 -13.75
C ASP A 187 -7.88 -5.64 -14.53
N TYR A 188 -6.97 -6.56 -14.86
CA TYR A 188 -7.30 -7.75 -15.64
C TYR A 188 -7.49 -8.98 -14.77
N THR A 189 -7.13 -8.89 -13.50
CA THR A 189 -7.23 -9.97 -12.51
C THR A 189 -8.38 -9.74 -11.54
N ASP A 190 -8.92 -10.80 -10.98
CA ASP A 190 -9.90 -10.69 -9.92
C ASP A 190 -9.22 -10.22 -8.61
N PRO A 191 -9.92 -9.46 -7.77
CA PRO A 191 -9.37 -9.05 -6.48
C PRO A 191 -9.24 -10.24 -5.54
N LEU A 192 -8.20 -10.25 -4.71
CA LEU A 192 -8.04 -11.24 -3.64
C LEU A 192 -9.16 -11.18 -2.61
N ARG A 193 -9.63 -9.98 -2.30
CA ARG A 193 -10.69 -9.79 -1.32
C ARG A 193 -11.59 -8.63 -1.70
N VAL A 194 -12.90 -8.85 -1.55
CA VAL A 194 -13.93 -7.82 -1.62
C VAL A 194 -14.40 -7.49 -0.20
N ILE A 195 -14.41 -6.22 0.15
CA ILE A 195 -14.76 -5.72 1.48
C ILE A 195 -15.94 -4.76 1.34
N THR A 196 -17.06 -5.09 1.94
CA THR A 196 -18.22 -4.22 2.01
C THR A 196 -18.38 -3.68 3.42
N SER A 197 -18.65 -2.39 3.57
CA SER A 197 -18.93 -1.75 4.86
C SER A 197 -20.06 -0.76 4.71
N ARG A 198 -20.98 -0.79 5.66
CA ARG A 198 -22.00 0.24 5.85
C ARG A 198 -21.93 0.69 7.29
N THR A 199 -21.71 1.96 7.47
CA THR A 199 -21.56 2.58 8.79
C THR A 199 -22.61 3.67 8.94
N GLU A 200 -23.33 3.63 10.06
CA GLU A 200 -24.32 4.63 10.44
C GLU A 200 -23.89 5.25 11.79
N GLY A 201 -24.05 6.54 11.96
CA GLY A 201 -23.68 7.24 13.19
C GLY A 201 -23.06 8.61 12.96
N THR A 202 -21.94 8.92 13.63
CA THR A 202 -21.25 10.21 13.52
C THR A 202 -20.73 10.50 12.10
N ALA A 203 -20.43 9.47 11.35
CA ALA A 203 -20.14 9.53 9.91
C ALA A 203 -20.91 8.39 9.24
N THR A 204 -21.88 8.74 8.40
CA THR A 204 -22.69 7.78 7.65
C THR A 204 -22.09 7.60 6.27
N TYR A 205 -21.67 6.37 5.94
CA TYR A 205 -21.11 6.05 4.61
C TYR A 205 -21.27 4.59 4.27
N THR A 206 -21.24 4.31 2.99
CA THR A 206 -21.10 2.96 2.42
C THR A 206 -19.77 2.86 1.70
N ALA A 207 -19.03 1.77 1.91
CA ALA A 207 -17.76 1.51 1.23
C ALA A 207 -17.76 0.14 0.57
N LEU A 208 -17.19 0.08 -0.63
CA LEU A 208 -16.85 -1.13 -1.34
C LEU A 208 -15.37 -1.08 -1.67
N LEU A 209 -14.58 -1.92 -1.01
CA LEU A 209 -13.13 -1.93 -1.12
C LEU A 209 -12.64 -3.26 -1.70
N PHE A 210 -11.50 -3.21 -2.36
CA PHE A 210 -10.87 -4.35 -3.00
C PHE A 210 -9.40 -4.43 -2.62
N ILE A 211 -8.95 -5.62 -2.30
CA ILE A 211 -7.53 -5.95 -2.22
C ILE A 211 -7.13 -6.52 -3.58
N PRO A 212 -6.24 -5.88 -4.35
CA PRO A 212 -5.82 -6.35 -5.67
C PRO A 212 -5.18 -7.74 -5.64
N GLY A 213 -5.25 -8.44 -6.76
CA GLY A 213 -4.59 -9.74 -6.95
C GLY A 213 -3.09 -9.64 -7.19
N SER A 214 -2.61 -8.48 -7.65
CA SER A 214 -1.20 -8.24 -7.94
C SER A 214 -0.83 -6.79 -7.70
N THR A 215 0.45 -6.55 -7.46
CA THR A 215 1.01 -5.20 -7.31
C THR A 215 1.02 -4.48 -8.65
N PRO A 216 0.41 -3.27 -8.77
CA PRO A 216 0.55 -2.44 -9.95
C PRO A 216 2.04 -2.16 -10.26
N TYR A 217 2.41 -2.11 -11.55
CA TYR A 217 3.80 -1.93 -11.97
C TYR A 217 4.43 -0.61 -11.45
N ASP A 218 3.62 0.42 -11.26
CA ASP A 218 4.01 1.75 -10.78
C ASP A 218 3.89 1.93 -9.26
N TYR A 219 3.47 0.89 -8.51
CA TYR A 219 3.13 0.98 -7.10
C TYR A 219 4.24 1.56 -6.21
N TYR A 220 5.50 1.25 -6.51
CA TYR A 220 6.65 1.77 -5.77
C TYR A 220 7.34 2.96 -6.45
N THR A 221 6.67 3.60 -7.41
CA THR A 221 7.14 4.81 -8.08
C THR A 221 6.51 6.07 -7.52
N LYS A 222 7.01 7.24 -7.91
CA LYS A 222 6.43 8.54 -7.50
C LYS A 222 5.13 8.87 -8.24
N GLU A 223 4.88 8.19 -9.35
CA GLU A 223 3.70 8.35 -10.18
C GLU A 223 2.47 7.64 -9.59
N TYR A 224 2.68 6.70 -8.66
CA TYR A 224 1.58 6.00 -8.02
C TYR A 224 0.79 6.93 -7.10
N GLU A 225 -0.49 7.07 -7.38
CA GLU A 225 -1.42 7.84 -6.57
C GLU A 225 -2.36 6.91 -5.81
N LYS A 226 -2.22 6.88 -4.49
CA LYS A 226 -3.16 6.17 -3.60
C LYS A 226 -4.48 6.93 -3.50
N GLY A 227 -5.53 6.23 -3.15
CA GLY A 227 -6.80 6.85 -2.77
C GLY A 227 -8.02 6.04 -3.18
N LEU A 228 -9.11 6.31 -2.50
CA LEU A 228 -10.42 5.74 -2.80
C LEU A 228 -11.26 6.75 -3.57
N ALA A 229 -12.08 6.28 -4.50
CA ALA A 229 -13.04 7.13 -5.16
C ALA A 229 -14.11 7.59 -4.15
N LEU A 230 -14.25 8.89 -3.98
CA LEU A 230 -15.17 9.49 -3.02
C LEU A 230 -16.39 10.00 -3.73
N TYR A 231 -17.55 9.55 -3.26
CA TYR A 231 -18.86 9.97 -3.74
C TYR A 231 -19.63 10.67 -2.62
N ALA A 232 -20.45 11.62 -2.98
CA ALA A 232 -21.47 12.23 -2.12
C ALA A 232 -22.82 12.13 -2.82
N SER A 233 -23.76 11.40 -2.23
CA SER A 233 -25.11 11.18 -2.79
C SER A 233 -25.09 10.71 -4.27
N GLY A 234 -24.16 9.81 -4.61
CA GLY A 234 -24.03 9.23 -5.96
C GLY A 234 -23.29 10.11 -6.98
N VAL A 235 -22.80 11.28 -6.58
CA VAL A 235 -21.95 12.16 -7.41
C VAL A 235 -20.50 11.98 -7.03
N MET A 236 -19.62 11.73 -8.00
CA MET A 236 -18.19 11.62 -7.77
C MET A 236 -17.59 12.98 -7.39
N ILE A 237 -16.95 13.03 -6.22
CA ILE A 237 -16.28 14.23 -5.70
C ILE A 237 -14.79 14.19 -6.00
N MET A 238 -14.16 13.05 -5.76
CA MET A 238 -12.75 12.82 -6.01
C MET A 238 -12.53 11.41 -6.54
N GLU A 239 -11.72 11.27 -7.57
CA GLU A 239 -11.38 9.96 -8.12
C GLU A 239 -10.43 9.19 -7.22
N LYS A 240 -9.52 9.90 -6.54
CA LYS A 240 -8.52 9.35 -5.62
C LYS A 240 -8.42 10.24 -4.37
N CYS A 241 -9.23 9.95 -3.35
CA CYS A 241 -9.14 10.60 -2.06
C CYS A 241 -8.07 9.91 -1.20
N ALA A 242 -6.86 10.48 -1.18
CA ALA A 242 -5.71 9.93 -0.46
C ALA A 242 -5.90 9.94 1.08
N ASP A 243 -6.70 10.87 1.60
CA ASP A 243 -6.91 11.04 3.04
C ASP A 243 -7.72 9.91 3.69
N LEU A 244 -8.39 9.09 2.88
CA LEU A 244 -9.18 7.94 3.36
C LEU A 244 -8.33 6.70 3.68
N LEU A 245 -7.07 6.66 3.25
CA LEU A 245 -6.20 5.50 3.46
C LEU A 245 -4.87 5.92 4.08
N PRO A 246 -4.37 5.16 5.08
CA PRO A 246 -2.98 5.26 5.49
C PRO A 246 -2.04 4.72 4.40
N ASP A 247 -0.76 5.10 4.42
CA ASP A 247 0.20 4.72 3.39
C ASP A 247 0.40 3.20 3.30
N TYR A 248 0.35 2.50 4.43
CA TYR A 248 0.51 1.05 4.47
C TYR A 248 -0.68 0.26 3.91
N PHE A 249 -1.82 0.92 3.65
CA PHE A 249 -2.96 0.36 2.92
C PHE A 249 -3.18 1.03 1.56
N SER A 250 -2.16 1.70 1.02
CA SER A 250 -2.24 2.41 -0.26
C SER A 250 -2.59 1.51 -1.47
N PHE A 251 -2.39 0.20 -1.35
CA PHE A 251 -2.77 -0.78 -2.37
C PHE A 251 -4.28 -1.01 -2.46
N VAL A 252 -5.05 -0.65 -1.43
CA VAL A 252 -6.50 -0.86 -1.43
C VAL A 252 -7.15 0.06 -2.45
N LYS A 253 -7.95 -0.52 -3.34
CA LYS A 253 -8.78 0.20 -4.30
C LYS A 253 -10.24 0.15 -3.85
N GLY A 254 -11.05 1.10 -4.28
CA GLY A 254 -12.47 1.07 -3.92
C GLY A 254 -13.17 2.40 -4.00
N VAL A 255 -14.37 2.38 -3.49
CA VAL A 255 -15.27 3.54 -3.45
C VAL A 255 -15.81 3.75 -2.03
N VAL A 256 -15.99 5.01 -1.68
CA VAL A 256 -16.68 5.45 -0.45
C VAL A 256 -17.76 6.43 -0.86
N ASP A 257 -18.99 6.19 -0.46
CA ASP A 257 -20.14 7.05 -0.74
C ASP A 257 -20.76 7.50 0.59
N SER A 258 -20.74 8.80 0.85
CA SER A 258 -21.27 9.40 2.07
C SER A 258 -22.30 10.48 1.75
N GLU A 259 -23.37 10.50 2.52
CA GLU A 259 -24.42 11.49 2.43
C GLU A 259 -24.15 12.72 3.32
N ASP A 260 -23.26 12.56 4.32
CA ASP A 260 -23.00 13.55 5.36
C ASP A 260 -21.78 14.45 5.09
N LEU A 261 -21.11 14.29 3.94
CA LEU A 261 -19.92 15.08 3.63
C LEU A 261 -20.27 16.56 3.44
N SER A 262 -19.61 17.39 4.24
CA SER A 262 -19.65 18.85 4.06
C SER A 262 -18.77 19.22 2.86
N LEU A 263 -19.40 19.47 1.72
CA LEU A 263 -18.74 19.90 0.50
C LEU A 263 -18.56 21.41 0.53
N ASN A 264 -17.41 21.90 0.07
CA ASN A 264 -17.25 23.32 -0.29
C ASN A 264 -17.96 23.61 -1.64
N ILE A 265 -18.06 24.87 -1.98
CA ILE A 265 -18.75 25.33 -3.21
C ILE A 265 -18.14 24.70 -4.48
N SER A 266 -16.81 24.56 -4.54
CA SER A 266 -16.10 23.97 -5.69
C SER A 266 -16.15 22.46 -5.74
N ARG A 267 -16.49 21.79 -4.63
CA ARG A 267 -16.39 20.32 -4.43
C ARG A 267 -14.98 19.74 -4.64
N GLU A 268 -13.98 20.59 -4.86
CA GLU A 268 -12.59 20.17 -5.11
C GLU A 268 -11.76 20.02 -3.84
N THR A 269 -12.11 20.76 -2.79
CA THR A 269 -11.45 20.70 -1.49
C THR A 269 -12.46 20.34 -0.41
N LEU A 270 -12.27 19.19 0.20
CA LEU A 270 -12.89 18.88 1.47
C LEU A 270 -12.23 19.79 2.51
N GLN A 271 -13.02 20.63 3.19
CA GLN A 271 -12.51 21.28 4.39
C GLN A 271 -11.98 20.16 5.30
N LYS A 272 -10.87 20.40 6.04
CA LYS A 272 -10.27 19.43 7.00
C LYS A 272 -11.37 18.87 7.90
N ASP A 273 -12.03 17.84 7.42
CA ASP A 273 -13.27 17.37 8.02
C ASP A 273 -12.94 16.29 9.04
N ASN A 274 -13.41 16.45 10.25
CA ASN A 274 -13.36 15.40 11.27
C ASN A 274 -14.03 14.11 10.77
N GLN A 275 -14.98 14.20 9.84
CA GLN A 275 -15.67 13.06 9.24
C GLN A 275 -14.73 12.21 8.39
N LEU A 276 -13.84 12.81 7.58
CA LEU A 276 -12.83 12.05 6.82
C LEU A 276 -11.88 11.27 7.72
N LYS A 277 -11.46 11.87 8.84
CA LYS A 277 -10.62 11.18 9.82
C LYS A 277 -11.35 10.01 10.48
N LEU A 278 -12.63 10.19 10.82
CA LEU A 278 -13.46 9.13 11.37
C LEU A 278 -13.65 7.99 10.36
N MET A 279 -13.93 8.33 9.11
CA MET A 279 -14.02 7.34 8.02
C MET A 279 -12.70 6.59 7.83
N ARG A 280 -11.57 7.31 7.74
CA ARG A 280 -10.23 6.70 7.63
C ARG A 280 -9.96 5.69 8.74
N ASN A 281 -10.18 6.09 10.00
CA ASN A 281 -9.94 5.21 11.14
C ASN A 281 -10.87 3.98 11.14
N SER A 282 -12.10 4.15 10.69
CA SER A 282 -13.05 3.05 10.56
C SER A 282 -12.66 2.09 9.42
N LEU A 283 -12.27 2.63 8.25
CA LEU A 283 -11.81 1.86 7.10
C LEU A 283 -10.51 1.12 7.42
N GLU A 284 -9.56 1.75 8.08
CA GLU A 284 -8.32 1.16 8.54
C GLU A 284 -8.55 -0.09 9.40
N LYS A 285 -9.41 0.03 10.42
CA LYS A 285 -9.80 -1.10 11.28
C LYS A 285 -10.51 -2.20 10.48
N LYS A 286 -11.37 -1.81 9.55
CA LYS A 286 -12.09 -2.77 8.70
C LYS A 286 -11.13 -3.55 7.80
N ILE A 287 -10.21 -2.87 7.13
CA ILE A 287 -9.20 -3.50 6.27
C ILE A 287 -8.31 -4.44 7.11
N LYS A 288 -7.80 -3.97 8.25
CA LYS A 288 -7.00 -4.79 9.17
C LYS A 288 -7.73 -6.06 9.58
N ASN A 289 -9.00 -5.95 9.96
CA ASN A 289 -9.79 -7.09 10.40
C ASN A 289 -10.06 -8.09 9.26
N GLU A 290 -10.26 -7.62 8.02
CA GLU A 290 -10.44 -8.48 6.84
C GLU A 290 -9.13 -9.20 6.46
N LEU A 291 -7.99 -8.53 6.56
CA LEU A 291 -6.68 -9.15 6.38
C LEU A 291 -6.42 -10.22 7.47
N HIS A 292 -6.74 -9.91 8.72
CA HIS A 292 -6.62 -10.86 9.83
C HIS A 292 -7.58 -12.06 9.67
N ALA A 293 -8.81 -11.82 9.20
CA ALA A 293 -9.74 -12.90 8.88
C ALA A 293 -9.22 -13.79 7.74
N MET A 294 -8.61 -13.21 6.71
CA MET A 294 -7.99 -13.96 5.62
C MET A 294 -6.79 -14.77 6.12
N LEU A 295 -5.93 -14.18 6.96
CA LEU A 295 -4.80 -14.87 7.60
C LEU A 295 -5.24 -16.13 8.36
N ASN A 296 -6.34 -16.06 9.10
CA ASN A 296 -6.81 -17.14 9.95
C ASN A 296 -7.66 -18.18 9.24
N ASN A 297 -8.44 -17.79 8.22
CA ASN A 297 -9.44 -18.65 7.59
C ASN A 297 -9.05 -19.10 6.17
N ASP A 298 -8.10 -18.41 5.52
CA ASP A 298 -7.63 -18.73 4.16
C ASP A 298 -6.14 -18.36 4.03
N ARG A 299 -5.31 -19.13 4.72
CA ARG A 299 -3.87 -18.90 4.81
C ARG A 299 -3.18 -18.84 3.45
N ALA A 300 -3.56 -19.69 2.51
CA ALA A 300 -2.97 -19.72 1.18
C ALA A 300 -3.19 -18.37 0.46
N LYS A 301 -4.42 -17.87 0.51
CA LYS A 301 -4.78 -16.58 -0.07
C LYS A 301 -4.10 -15.40 0.63
N TYR A 302 -3.89 -15.49 1.94
CA TYR A 302 -3.13 -14.49 2.69
C TYR A 302 -1.65 -14.50 2.31
N GLU A 303 -1.05 -15.65 2.05
CA GLU A 303 0.33 -15.75 1.59
C GLU A 303 0.52 -15.21 0.15
N GLU A 304 -0.49 -15.35 -0.73
CA GLU A 304 -0.53 -14.66 -2.02
C GLU A 304 -0.54 -13.14 -1.83
N PHE A 305 -1.43 -12.64 -0.97
CA PHE A 305 -1.47 -11.22 -0.58
C PHE A 305 -0.11 -10.76 -0.01
N TRP A 306 0.46 -11.55 0.89
CA TRP A 306 1.72 -11.22 1.56
C TRP A 306 2.89 -11.10 0.59
N LYS A 307 2.95 -11.95 -0.40
CA LYS A 307 3.96 -11.91 -1.45
C LYS A 307 3.94 -10.60 -2.22
N GLU A 308 2.75 -10.06 -2.47
CA GLU A 308 2.56 -8.82 -3.23
C GLU A 308 2.73 -7.55 -2.36
N PHE A 309 2.16 -7.54 -1.16
CA PHE A 309 2.02 -6.33 -0.33
C PHE A 309 2.64 -6.42 1.06
N GLY A 310 3.27 -7.53 1.41
CA GLY A 310 3.87 -7.74 2.73
C GLY A 310 4.92 -6.70 3.09
N ARG A 311 5.74 -6.28 2.12
CA ARG A 311 6.73 -5.21 2.28
C ARG A 311 6.07 -3.89 2.70
N GLN A 312 4.92 -3.56 2.14
CA GLN A 312 4.19 -2.34 2.48
C GLN A 312 3.63 -2.39 3.91
N ILE A 313 3.15 -3.55 4.36
CA ILE A 313 2.70 -3.74 5.74
C ILE A 313 3.87 -3.61 6.73
N LYS A 314 5.03 -4.22 6.41
CA LYS A 314 6.25 -4.08 7.21
C LYS A 314 6.72 -2.63 7.27
N PHE A 315 6.71 -1.93 6.13
CA PHE A 315 7.02 -0.51 6.07
C PHE A 315 6.09 0.31 6.98
N GLY A 316 4.78 0.03 6.96
CA GLY A 316 3.81 0.67 7.84
C GLY A 316 4.07 0.43 9.33
N ALA A 317 4.61 -0.74 9.68
CA ALA A 317 4.90 -1.07 11.07
C ALA A 317 6.09 -0.27 11.64
N TYR A 318 7.09 0.08 10.83
CA TYR A 318 8.24 0.83 11.32
C TYR A 318 8.22 2.33 10.98
N SER A 319 7.43 2.75 9.99
CA SER A 319 7.26 4.16 9.67
C SER A 319 6.63 4.93 10.84
N ASP A 320 6.68 6.24 10.80
CA ASP A 320 6.09 7.11 11.81
C ASP A 320 6.53 6.76 13.26
N TYR A 321 7.79 6.35 13.41
CA TYR A 321 8.35 5.91 14.70
C TYR A 321 7.54 4.81 15.38
N GLY A 322 6.90 3.93 14.58
CA GLY A 322 6.16 2.77 15.06
C GLY A 322 4.79 3.06 15.67
N MET A 323 4.19 4.20 15.38
CA MET A 323 2.84 4.52 15.90
C MET A 323 1.78 3.48 15.51
N HIS A 324 1.96 2.80 14.39
CA HIS A 324 1.06 1.76 13.89
C HIS A 324 1.60 0.33 14.08
N ALA A 325 2.76 0.19 14.75
CA ALA A 325 3.40 -1.11 14.94
C ALA A 325 2.48 -2.13 15.62
N GLU A 326 1.82 -1.75 16.70
CA GLU A 326 0.88 -2.64 17.41
C GLU A 326 -0.35 -3.01 16.58
N LEU A 327 -0.81 -2.11 15.71
CA LEU A 327 -1.94 -2.37 14.83
C LEU A 327 -1.60 -3.45 13.80
N LEU A 328 -0.37 -3.44 13.28
CA LEU A 328 0.06 -4.23 12.13
C LEU A 328 0.83 -5.50 12.52
N ARG A 329 1.39 -5.58 13.73
CA ARG A 329 2.28 -6.68 14.15
C ARG A 329 1.68 -8.08 13.96
N ASP A 330 0.38 -8.23 14.18
CA ASP A 330 -0.31 -9.52 14.09
C ASP A 330 -0.61 -9.95 12.63
N LEU A 331 -0.32 -9.06 11.67
CA LEU A 331 -0.41 -9.33 10.23
C LEU A 331 0.92 -9.75 9.62
N LEU A 332 2.04 -9.58 10.36
CA LEU A 332 3.38 -9.81 9.82
C LEU A 332 3.68 -11.30 9.68
N LEU A 333 4.30 -11.66 8.55
CA LEU A 333 4.83 -12.99 8.30
C LEU A 333 6.35 -12.93 8.13
N PHE A 334 7.02 -13.95 8.70
CA PHE A 334 8.45 -14.16 8.55
C PHE A 334 8.72 -15.64 8.28
N TRP A 335 9.82 -15.94 7.60
CA TRP A 335 10.19 -17.32 7.32
C TRP A 335 10.79 -17.99 8.56
N SER A 336 10.22 -19.12 8.99
CA SER A 336 10.76 -19.93 10.07
C SER A 336 11.76 -20.95 9.53
N ALA A 337 12.97 -20.96 10.08
CA ALA A 337 14.00 -21.94 9.72
C ALA A 337 13.60 -23.36 10.12
N LYS A 338 12.94 -23.53 11.26
CA LYS A 338 12.50 -24.84 11.79
C LYS A 338 11.26 -25.37 11.06
N GLU A 339 10.28 -24.52 10.82
CA GLU A 339 9.01 -24.91 10.18
C GLU A 339 9.10 -24.95 8.64
N GLN A 340 10.14 -24.35 8.05
CA GLN A 340 10.33 -24.23 6.58
C GLN A 340 9.12 -23.62 5.87
N LYS A 341 8.54 -22.58 6.47
CA LYS A 341 7.38 -21.85 5.96
C LYS A 341 7.27 -20.46 6.58
N MET A 342 6.40 -19.63 6.00
CA MET A 342 6.01 -18.36 6.62
C MET A 342 5.21 -18.60 7.90
N VAL A 343 5.54 -17.88 8.98
CA VAL A 343 4.84 -17.91 10.26
C VAL A 343 4.55 -16.50 10.75
N THR A 344 3.49 -16.34 11.53
CA THR A 344 3.26 -15.11 12.29
C THR A 344 4.14 -15.11 13.55
N LEU A 345 4.29 -13.93 14.16
CA LEU A 345 4.96 -13.85 15.47
C LEU A 345 4.21 -14.63 16.55
N GLN A 346 2.88 -14.68 16.49
CA GLN A 346 2.09 -15.49 17.42
C GLN A 346 2.34 -16.99 17.23
N GLU A 347 2.37 -17.48 15.98
CA GLU A 347 2.69 -18.89 15.68
C GLU A 347 4.09 -19.29 16.16
N TYR A 348 5.05 -18.35 16.09
CA TYR A 348 6.39 -18.55 16.65
C TYR A 348 6.34 -18.69 18.18
N ILE A 349 5.67 -17.75 18.86
CA ILE A 349 5.53 -17.73 20.32
C ILE A 349 4.81 -18.99 20.85
N ASP A 350 3.76 -19.44 20.16
CA ASP A 350 2.99 -20.63 20.57
C ASP A 350 3.83 -21.92 20.56
N LYS A 351 4.88 -21.97 19.73
CA LYS A 351 5.82 -23.11 19.63
C LYS A 351 7.13 -22.90 20.38
N MET A 352 7.32 -21.74 20.97
CA MET A 352 8.56 -21.35 21.63
C MET A 352 8.71 -22.10 22.95
N PRO A 353 9.82 -22.85 23.16
CA PRO A 353 10.09 -23.54 24.43
C PRO A 353 10.13 -22.58 25.63
N ALA A 354 9.84 -23.11 26.84
CA ALA A 354 9.77 -22.29 28.05
C ALA A 354 11.13 -21.66 28.41
N GLU A 355 12.21 -22.39 28.17
CA GLU A 355 13.60 -21.97 28.42
C GLU A 355 14.14 -20.96 27.42
N GLN A 356 13.51 -20.81 26.27
CA GLN A 356 13.91 -19.83 25.24
C GLN A 356 13.57 -18.41 25.69
N LYS A 357 14.60 -17.55 25.74
CA LYS A 357 14.47 -16.15 26.24
C LYS A 357 14.13 -15.13 25.18
N TYR A 358 14.51 -15.36 23.92
CA TYR A 358 14.43 -14.40 22.82
C TYR A 358 13.75 -14.99 21.60
N ILE A 359 13.14 -14.14 20.78
CA ILE A 359 12.77 -14.46 19.40
C ILE A 359 14.02 -14.25 18.55
N TYR A 360 14.66 -15.32 18.14
CA TYR A 360 15.87 -15.25 17.33
C TYR A 360 15.56 -14.97 15.88
N PHE A 361 16.40 -14.14 15.24
CA PHE A 361 16.33 -13.88 13.81
C PHE A 361 17.71 -13.73 13.20
N ALA A 362 17.81 -14.04 11.91
CA ALA A 362 18.95 -13.77 11.04
C ALA A 362 18.49 -12.93 9.85
N ALA A 363 19.27 -11.93 9.44
CA ALA A 363 18.94 -11.05 8.32
C ALA A 363 20.01 -11.12 7.22
N GLY A 364 19.60 -11.14 5.96
CA GLY A 364 20.47 -11.21 4.79
C GLY A 364 19.72 -11.55 3.49
N ASP A 365 20.44 -11.99 2.45
CA ASP A 365 19.91 -12.07 1.08
C ASP A 365 19.14 -13.36 0.76
N SER A 366 19.31 -14.45 1.56
CA SER A 366 18.75 -15.76 1.22
C SER A 366 18.49 -16.61 2.45
N THR A 367 17.31 -17.21 2.52
CA THR A 367 16.93 -18.15 3.60
C THR A 367 17.88 -19.34 3.71
N ASP A 368 18.30 -19.91 2.57
CA ASP A 368 19.21 -21.05 2.54
C ASP A 368 20.58 -20.75 3.15
N ARG A 369 21.08 -19.53 2.94
CA ARG A 369 22.34 -19.09 3.52
C ARG A 369 22.19 -18.75 4.99
N LEU A 370 21.14 -18.02 5.33
CA LEU A 370 20.87 -17.62 6.71
C LEU A 370 20.71 -18.83 7.64
N ALA A 371 20.05 -19.89 7.19
CA ALA A 371 19.91 -21.13 7.95
C ALA A 371 21.24 -21.85 8.23
N LYS A 372 22.28 -21.59 7.42
CA LYS A 372 23.63 -22.18 7.54
C LYS A 372 24.64 -21.26 8.23
N LEU A 373 24.20 -20.11 8.73
CA LEU A 373 25.08 -19.28 9.56
C LEU A 373 25.44 -20.02 10.83
N PRO A 374 26.72 -20.03 11.24
CA PRO A 374 27.14 -20.73 12.45
C PRO A 374 26.34 -20.35 13.69
N SER A 375 25.97 -19.08 13.80
CA SER A 375 25.16 -18.56 14.89
C SER A 375 23.71 -19.07 14.83
N ALA A 376 23.12 -19.18 13.60
CA ALA A 376 21.79 -19.74 13.42
C ALA A 376 21.76 -21.25 13.70
N GLU A 377 22.77 -21.98 13.23
CA GLU A 377 22.93 -23.43 13.54
C GLU A 377 22.97 -23.68 15.03
N LEU A 378 23.72 -22.89 15.80
CA LEU A 378 23.77 -23.02 17.26
C LEU A 378 22.38 -22.88 17.91
N VAL A 379 21.57 -21.90 17.48
CA VAL A 379 20.21 -21.69 18.00
C VAL A 379 19.32 -22.88 17.65
N LEU A 380 19.37 -23.35 16.39
CA LEU A 380 18.59 -24.49 15.90
C LEU A 380 18.98 -25.79 16.61
N ASP A 381 20.27 -26.01 16.90
CA ASP A 381 20.78 -27.18 17.64
C ASP A 381 20.31 -27.22 19.09
N LYS A 382 20.03 -26.05 19.69
CA LYS A 382 19.38 -25.97 21.02
C LYS A 382 17.88 -26.30 20.94
N GLY A 383 17.34 -26.57 19.75
CA GLY A 383 15.94 -26.88 19.53
C GLY A 383 15.05 -25.64 19.40
N PHE A 384 15.64 -24.46 19.35
CA PHE A 384 14.93 -23.18 19.16
C PHE A 384 14.72 -22.90 17.68
N ASP A 385 13.85 -21.95 17.35
CA ASP A 385 13.60 -21.52 15.97
C ASP A 385 14.28 -20.18 15.68
N VAL A 386 14.55 -19.92 14.38
CA VAL A 386 15.14 -18.69 13.89
C VAL A 386 14.28 -18.14 12.77
N LEU A 387 13.86 -16.88 12.87
CA LEU A 387 13.22 -16.15 11.78
C LEU A 387 14.28 -15.70 10.77
N LEU A 388 14.10 -16.05 9.50
CA LEU A 388 15.01 -15.70 8.41
C LEU A 388 14.44 -14.52 7.63
N LEU A 389 15.10 -13.38 7.74
CA LEU A 389 14.68 -12.09 7.23
C LEU A 389 15.42 -11.80 5.92
N THR A 390 14.69 -11.66 4.82
CA THR A 390 15.30 -11.49 3.50
C THR A 390 14.94 -10.17 2.80
N GLU A 391 14.15 -9.32 3.44
CA GLU A 391 13.80 -8.01 2.92
C GLU A 391 14.50 -6.89 3.69
N ASP A 392 14.96 -5.86 2.99
CA ASP A 392 15.69 -4.71 3.57
C ASP A 392 14.93 -4.01 4.73
N VAL A 393 13.59 -4.13 4.76
CA VAL A 393 12.73 -3.51 5.79
C VAL A 393 12.55 -4.37 7.04
N ASP A 394 12.89 -5.66 7.00
CA ASP A 394 12.56 -6.62 8.05
C ASP A 394 13.17 -6.28 9.40
N GLU A 395 14.47 -6.04 9.41
CA GLU A 395 15.19 -5.79 10.65
C GLU A 395 14.79 -4.46 11.27
N PHE A 396 14.52 -3.43 10.44
CA PHE A 396 13.98 -2.15 10.92
C PHE A 396 12.60 -2.33 11.55
N CYS A 397 11.74 -3.15 10.95
CA CYS A 397 10.44 -3.47 11.50
C CYS A 397 10.55 -4.14 12.88
N LEU A 398 11.42 -5.14 13.03
CA LEU A 398 11.62 -5.83 14.33
C LEU A 398 12.27 -4.93 15.38
N GLN A 399 13.17 -4.02 14.99
CA GLN A 399 13.76 -3.06 15.92
C GLN A 399 12.72 -2.11 16.52
N ILE A 400 11.78 -1.62 15.71
CA ILE A 400 10.70 -0.75 16.19
C ILE A 400 9.70 -1.54 17.05
N LEU A 401 9.36 -2.77 16.67
CA LEU A 401 8.52 -3.64 17.50
C LEU A 401 9.17 -3.97 18.84
N HIS A 402 10.50 -4.06 18.88
CA HIS A 402 11.34 -4.35 20.03
C HIS A 402 11.03 -5.68 20.73
N SER A 403 9.79 -5.98 21.01
CA SER A 403 9.34 -7.20 21.69
C SER A 403 7.96 -7.64 21.22
N TYR A 404 7.60 -8.88 21.53
CA TYR A 404 6.27 -9.42 21.28
C TYR A 404 5.64 -9.94 22.60
N PRO A 405 4.32 -9.77 22.81
CA PRO A 405 3.64 -10.26 24.00
C PRO A 405 3.75 -11.78 24.14
N ARG A 406 4.04 -12.25 25.34
CA ARG A 406 4.04 -13.67 25.70
C ARG A 406 3.53 -13.83 27.12
N LYS A 407 2.66 -14.80 27.35
CA LYS A 407 2.30 -15.22 28.71
C LYS A 407 3.33 -16.22 29.21
N ASP A 408 3.74 -16.07 30.45
CA ASP A 408 4.60 -17.06 31.11
C ASP A 408 3.81 -18.34 31.46
N ALA A 409 4.51 -19.34 32.03
CA ALA A 409 3.92 -20.61 32.41
C ALA A 409 2.81 -20.48 33.48
N GLU A 410 2.77 -19.36 34.20
CA GLU A 410 1.78 -19.05 35.24
C GLU A 410 0.62 -18.23 34.67
N GLY A 411 0.65 -17.89 33.37
CA GLY A 411 -0.37 -17.09 32.65
C GLY A 411 -0.25 -15.59 32.86
N LYS A 412 0.84 -15.09 33.41
CA LYS A 412 1.12 -13.68 33.63
C LYS A 412 1.61 -13.07 32.32
N ASP A 413 1.11 -11.86 32.03
CA ASP A 413 1.50 -11.10 30.86
C ASP A 413 2.97 -10.66 30.96
N GLY A 414 3.74 -10.91 29.90
CA GLY A 414 5.11 -10.51 29.72
C GLY A 414 5.40 -10.21 28.25
N THR A 415 6.67 -9.97 27.93
CA THR A 415 7.14 -9.74 26.57
C THR A 415 8.42 -10.52 26.32
N VAL A 416 8.66 -10.88 25.06
CA VAL A 416 9.89 -11.49 24.57
C VAL A 416 10.54 -10.58 23.56
N GLU A 417 11.81 -10.25 23.76
CA GLU A 417 12.58 -9.39 22.88
C GLU A 417 13.07 -10.15 21.64
N PHE A 418 13.28 -9.41 20.55
CA PHE A 418 13.94 -9.93 19.36
C PHE A 418 15.46 -9.91 19.52
N LYS A 419 16.13 -10.94 19.01
CA LYS A 419 17.57 -11.09 19.11
C LYS A 419 18.18 -11.53 17.78
N ASN A 420 19.04 -10.69 17.21
CA ASN A 420 19.81 -11.06 16.02
C ASN A 420 20.83 -12.14 16.40
N VAL A 421 20.89 -13.24 15.63
CA VAL A 421 21.86 -14.34 15.87
C VAL A 421 23.31 -13.88 15.74
N ASN A 422 23.57 -12.78 15.06
CA ASN A 422 24.89 -12.17 14.94
C ASN A 422 25.22 -11.14 16.03
N SER A 423 24.34 -10.96 17.03
CA SER A 423 24.65 -10.10 18.19
C SER A 423 25.72 -10.75 19.09
N GLY A 424 26.47 -9.92 19.81
CA GLY A 424 27.61 -10.37 20.63
C GLY A 424 27.26 -11.36 21.73
N ASP A 425 26.06 -11.23 22.34
CA ASP A 425 25.56 -12.16 23.38
C ASP A 425 24.21 -12.73 22.93
N LEU A 426 24.11 -14.02 22.76
CA LEU A 426 22.88 -14.73 22.38
C LEU A 426 22.04 -15.17 23.58
N GLY A 427 22.59 -15.11 24.80
CA GLY A 427 21.92 -15.59 26.00
C GLY A 427 21.73 -17.12 26.04
N LEU A 428 22.53 -17.85 25.25
CA LEU A 428 22.49 -19.30 25.12
C LEU A 428 23.60 -19.99 25.95
N GLU A 429 24.64 -19.21 26.26
CA GLU A 429 25.81 -19.65 26.97
C GLU A 429 25.55 -19.67 28.49
N SER A 430 26.12 -20.66 29.17
CA SER A 430 26.23 -20.66 30.62
C SER A 430 27.28 -19.62 31.10
N GLU A 431 27.17 -19.18 32.35
CA GLU A 431 28.16 -18.27 32.94
C GLU A 431 29.58 -18.92 32.98
N GLU A 432 29.65 -20.25 33.06
CA GLU A 432 30.91 -21.00 33.00
C GLU A 432 31.54 -20.94 31.60
N GLU A 433 30.73 -21.11 30.53
CA GLU A 433 31.19 -21.02 29.14
C GLU A 433 31.63 -19.61 28.78
N LYS A 434 30.89 -18.57 29.21
CA LYS A 434 31.27 -17.17 29.03
C LYS A 434 32.62 -16.88 29.68
N LYS A 435 32.77 -17.26 30.93
CA LYS A 435 34.01 -17.06 31.67
C LYS A 435 35.18 -17.79 31.04
N ALA A 436 34.98 -19.03 30.61
CA ALA A 436 36.04 -19.82 29.94
C ALA A 436 36.49 -19.13 28.62
N ALA A 437 35.55 -18.54 27.86
CA ALA A 437 35.86 -17.82 26.64
C ALA A 437 36.59 -16.47 26.93
N GLU A 438 36.21 -15.79 27.99
CA GLU A 438 36.89 -14.56 28.45
C GLU A 438 38.31 -14.87 28.90
N ASP A 439 38.51 -15.90 29.73
CA ASP A 439 39.82 -16.33 30.20
C ASP A 439 40.71 -16.75 29.00
N ALA A 440 40.20 -17.55 28.08
CA ALA A 440 40.91 -17.93 26.85
C ALA A 440 41.22 -16.73 25.93
N THR A 441 40.36 -15.73 25.89
CA THR A 441 40.61 -14.48 25.15
C THR A 441 41.74 -13.70 25.79
N ALA A 442 41.78 -13.61 27.13
CA ALA A 442 42.83 -12.94 27.89
C ALA A 442 44.19 -13.65 27.74
N GLU A 443 44.20 -14.97 27.78
CA GLU A 443 45.43 -15.79 27.56
C GLU A 443 46.02 -15.60 26.16
N ASN A 444 45.21 -15.37 25.14
CA ASN A 444 45.64 -15.18 23.76
C ASN A 444 45.66 -13.73 23.31
N LYS A 445 45.61 -12.78 24.24
CA LYS A 445 45.50 -11.35 23.97
C LYS A 445 46.55 -10.85 22.98
N ALA A 446 47.79 -11.24 23.09
CA ALA A 446 48.88 -10.80 22.20
C ALA A 446 48.67 -11.28 20.75
N LEU A 447 48.10 -12.46 20.56
CA LEU A 447 47.70 -12.97 19.23
C LEU A 447 46.54 -12.13 18.66
N PHE A 448 45.52 -11.90 19.44
CA PHE A 448 44.32 -11.18 19.00
C PHE A 448 44.58 -9.71 18.74
N ASP A 449 45.43 -9.06 19.54
CA ASP A 449 45.88 -7.69 19.27
C ASP A 449 46.65 -7.61 17.94
N ALA A 450 47.56 -8.53 17.66
CA ALA A 450 48.29 -8.60 16.40
C ALA A 450 47.38 -8.85 15.18
N MET A 451 46.39 -9.75 15.34
CA MET A 451 45.38 -9.98 14.29
C MET A 451 44.50 -8.73 14.04
N LYS A 452 44.08 -8.03 15.10
CA LYS A 452 43.33 -6.77 14.98
C LYS A 452 44.14 -5.71 14.24
N ASP A 453 45.43 -5.56 14.60
CA ASP A 453 46.31 -4.60 13.92
C ASP A 453 46.49 -4.94 12.44
N ALA A 454 46.62 -6.24 12.08
CA ALA A 454 46.69 -6.71 10.71
C ALA A 454 45.41 -6.38 9.91
N LEU A 455 44.26 -6.33 10.55
CA LEU A 455 42.97 -6.00 9.95
C LEU A 455 42.71 -4.47 9.84
N ASN A 456 43.61 -3.65 10.37
CA ASN A 456 43.65 -2.20 10.15
C ASN A 456 42.29 -1.50 10.33
N GLY A 457 41.63 -1.69 11.47
CA GLY A 457 40.37 -1.04 11.84
C GLY A 457 39.11 -1.63 11.20
N LYS A 458 39.22 -2.79 10.52
CA LYS A 458 38.04 -3.50 9.97
C LYS A 458 37.20 -4.17 11.05
N VAL A 459 37.80 -4.46 12.19
CA VAL A 459 37.13 -5.04 13.36
C VAL A 459 37.44 -4.24 14.61
N LYS A 460 36.46 -4.16 15.51
CA LYS A 460 36.60 -3.54 16.83
C LYS A 460 37.45 -4.41 17.75
N GLU A 461 37.28 -5.70 17.66
CA GLU A 461 37.91 -6.70 18.54
C GLU A 461 38.06 -8.04 17.80
N VAL A 462 39.03 -8.84 18.30
CA VAL A 462 39.18 -10.27 17.99
C VAL A 462 39.10 -11.02 19.30
N LYS A 463 38.24 -12.05 19.37
CA LYS A 463 38.03 -12.82 20.61
C LYS A 463 37.74 -14.29 20.35
N VAL A 464 37.71 -15.09 21.42
CA VAL A 464 37.29 -16.50 21.39
C VAL A 464 35.78 -16.58 21.23
N SER A 465 35.33 -17.45 20.34
CA SER A 465 33.90 -17.68 20.10
C SER A 465 33.33 -18.75 21.05
N THR A 466 32.13 -18.49 21.54
CA THR A 466 31.30 -19.47 22.26
C THR A 466 30.31 -20.19 21.34
N ARG A 467 30.19 -19.74 20.08
CA ARG A 467 29.16 -20.21 19.16
C ARG A 467 29.62 -21.12 18.03
N LEU A 468 30.94 -21.13 17.77
CA LEU A 468 31.50 -21.92 16.67
C LEU A 468 31.75 -23.39 17.08
N LYS A 469 31.28 -24.32 16.25
CA LYS A 469 31.55 -25.76 16.36
C LYS A 469 32.60 -26.19 15.33
N ASP A 470 32.24 -26.20 14.08
CA ASP A 470 33.06 -26.71 12.96
C ASP A 470 33.76 -25.60 12.16
N HIS A 471 33.22 -24.37 12.20
CA HIS A 471 33.78 -23.24 11.48
C HIS A 471 34.97 -22.60 12.25
N PRO A 472 36.01 -22.13 11.53
CA PRO A 472 37.19 -21.51 12.19
C PRO A 472 36.88 -20.09 12.72
N VAL A 473 35.99 -19.35 12.05
CA VAL A 473 35.69 -17.95 12.34
C VAL A 473 34.24 -17.60 12.01
N CYS A 474 33.73 -16.56 12.67
CA CYS A 474 32.52 -15.84 12.28
C CYS A 474 32.68 -14.35 12.61
N LEU A 475 31.75 -13.53 12.07
CA LEU A 475 31.58 -12.13 12.46
C LEU A 475 30.35 -11.98 13.35
N SER A 476 30.49 -11.20 14.41
CA SER A 476 29.35 -10.68 15.18
C SER A 476 29.39 -9.16 15.21
N ALA A 477 28.29 -8.55 15.58
CA ALA A 477 28.17 -7.10 15.77
C ALA A 477 28.02 -6.79 17.27
N ASP A 478 28.78 -5.81 17.74
CA ASP A 478 28.67 -5.27 19.10
C ASP A 478 27.99 -3.90 19.04
N GLY A 479 26.77 -3.83 19.57
CA GLY A 479 25.96 -2.60 19.54
C GLY A 479 24.64 -2.73 18.79
N PRO A 480 23.93 -1.61 18.63
CA PRO A 480 22.57 -1.59 18.08
C PRO A 480 22.49 -1.76 16.54
N LEU A 481 23.60 -1.52 15.84
CA LEU A 481 23.67 -1.60 14.39
C LEU A 481 24.18 -2.98 13.96
N SER A 482 23.34 -3.74 13.30
CA SER A 482 23.73 -5.04 12.75
C SER A 482 24.57 -4.88 11.47
N ILE A 483 25.24 -5.98 11.08
CA ILE A 483 26.01 -6.06 9.84
C ILE A 483 25.10 -5.87 8.62
N GLU A 484 23.90 -6.44 8.61
CA GLU A 484 22.95 -6.30 7.50
C GLU A 484 22.34 -4.88 7.43
N MET A 485 22.04 -4.28 8.58
CA MET A 485 21.60 -2.88 8.62
C MET A 485 22.67 -1.92 8.07
N GLU A 486 23.94 -2.12 8.39
CA GLU A 486 25.05 -1.37 7.79
C GLU A 486 25.01 -1.50 6.25
N LYS A 487 24.84 -2.70 5.74
CA LYS A 487 24.78 -2.98 4.31
C LYS A 487 23.59 -2.29 3.63
N VAL A 488 22.42 -2.32 4.25
CA VAL A 488 21.21 -1.65 3.74
C VAL A 488 21.38 -0.13 3.76
N LEU A 489 21.83 0.42 4.89
CA LEU A 489 22.01 1.87 5.05
C LEU A 489 23.11 2.42 4.13
N SER A 490 24.20 1.68 3.92
CA SER A 490 25.30 2.11 3.05
C SER A 490 24.90 2.30 1.58
N LYS A 491 23.77 1.70 1.14
CA LYS A 491 23.20 1.91 -0.19
C LYS A 491 22.48 3.26 -0.34
N GLN A 492 22.20 3.96 0.78
CA GLN A 492 21.46 5.21 0.75
C GLN A 492 22.41 6.41 0.56
N PRO A 493 22.10 7.36 -0.33
CA PRO A 493 22.90 8.57 -0.50
C PRO A 493 23.02 9.35 0.83
N GLY A 494 24.22 9.73 1.21
CA GLY A 494 24.49 10.48 2.45
C GLY A 494 24.70 9.64 3.70
N SER A 495 24.64 8.32 3.61
CA SER A 495 24.92 7.38 4.72
C SER A 495 26.36 6.84 4.69
N GLU A 496 27.23 7.47 3.92
CA GLU A 496 28.66 7.15 3.84
C GLU A 496 29.30 7.30 5.22
N GLY A 497 29.72 6.20 5.84
CA GLY A 497 30.36 6.20 7.16
C GLY A 497 29.56 5.53 8.28
N VAL A 498 28.33 5.07 8.01
CA VAL A 498 27.60 4.23 8.95
C VAL A 498 28.24 2.85 8.95
N LYS A 499 28.85 2.45 10.07
CA LYS A 499 29.54 1.16 10.23
C LYS A 499 29.11 0.49 11.54
N SER A 500 28.86 -0.80 11.48
CA SER A 500 28.68 -1.65 12.66
C SER A 500 30.02 -1.95 13.32
N ASP A 501 30.01 -2.10 14.62
CA ASP A 501 31.17 -2.54 15.41
C ASP A 501 31.36 -4.06 15.23
N LYS A 502 32.10 -4.46 14.18
CA LYS A 502 32.35 -5.88 13.87
C LYS A 502 33.35 -6.48 14.83
N VAL A 503 33.06 -7.68 15.28
CA VAL A 503 33.93 -8.51 16.11
C VAL A 503 34.23 -9.78 15.35
N LEU A 504 35.54 -10.12 15.22
CA LEU A 504 35.97 -11.39 14.65
C LEU A 504 36.09 -12.41 15.77
N GLU A 505 35.29 -13.46 15.71
CA GLU A 505 35.29 -14.53 16.66
C GLU A 505 36.01 -15.76 16.10
N LEU A 506 36.92 -16.36 16.92
CA LEU A 506 37.70 -17.52 16.53
C LEU A 506 37.33 -18.78 17.34
N ASN A 507 37.35 -19.91 16.66
CA ASN A 507 37.22 -21.22 17.27
C ASN A 507 38.59 -21.75 17.72
N VAL A 508 38.84 -21.73 19.01
CA VAL A 508 40.14 -22.19 19.60
C VAL A 508 40.36 -23.69 19.42
N ASN A 509 39.32 -24.46 19.19
CA ASN A 509 39.40 -25.91 18.97
C ASN A 509 39.63 -26.27 17.49
N HIS A 510 39.56 -25.30 16.59
CA HIS A 510 39.79 -25.55 15.17
C HIS A 510 41.31 -25.60 14.85
N PRO A 511 41.77 -26.50 13.97
CA PRO A 511 43.21 -26.64 13.64
C PRO A 511 43.87 -25.36 13.17
N VAL A 512 43.11 -24.44 12.52
CA VAL A 512 43.59 -23.13 12.07
C VAL A 512 44.10 -22.28 13.26
N PHE A 513 43.51 -22.39 14.42
CA PHE A 513 43.95 -21.66 15.60
C PHE A 513 45.37 -22.03 16.03
N ALA A 514 45.72 -23.32 15.98
CA ALA A 514 47.08 -23.79 16.24
C ALA A 514 48.10 -23.23 15.22
N ALA A 515 47.68 -23.11 13.95
CA ALA A 515 48.52 -22.50 12.92
C ALA A 515 48.78 -20.97 13.15
N LEU A 516 47.77 -20.26 13.64
CA LEU A 516 47.91 -18.85 14.06
C LEU A 516 48.89 -18.69 15.22
N LYS A 517 48.78 -19.53 16.27
CA LYS A 517 49.69 -19.54 17.40
C LYS A 517 51.11 -19.83 16.96
N ALA A 518 51.33 -20.85 16.15
CA ALA A 518 52.64 -21.21 15.63
C ALA A 518 53.30 -20.08 14.83
N ALA A 519 52.52 -19.33 14.00
CA ALA A 519 53.02 -18.17 13.27
C ALA A 519 53.43 -17.03 14.22
N GLN A 520 52.65 -16.79 15.25
CA GLN A 520 52.97 -15.79 16.28
C GLN A 520 54.22 -16.15 17.07
N GLU A 521 54.33 -17.41 17.57
CA GLU A 521 55.47 -17.88 18.34
C GLU A 521 56.78 -17.88 17.53
N ALA A 522 56.68 -18.12 16.23
CA ALA A 522 57.79 -18.01 15.29
C ALA A 522 58.18 -16.56 14.93
N GLY A 523 57.41 -15.56 15.35
CA GLY A 523 57.60 -14.18 15.00
C GLY A 523 57.35 -13.89 13.51
N ASP A 524 56.64 -14.80 12.79
CA ASP A 524 56.32 -14.69 11.37
C ASP A 524 55.11 -13.76 11.16
N THR A 525 55.37 -12.46 11.24
CA THR A 525 54.35 -11.42 11.10
C THR A 525 53.68 -11.44 9.74
N GLU A 526 54.41 -11.73 8.65
CA GLU A 526 53.87 -11.78 7.30
C GLU A 526 52.80 -12.90 7.18
N LYS A 527 53.12 -14.09 7.68
CA LYS A 527 52.23 -15.24 7.69
C LYS A 527 51.01 -15.00 8.59
N LEU A 528 51.20 -14.38 9.75
CA LEU A 528 50.12 -14.03 10.66
C LEU A 528 49.14 -13.03 10.02
N ASN A 529 49.67 -11.97 9.40
CA ASN A 529 48.85 -10.97 8.69
C ASN A 529 48.03 -11.61 7.55
N LYS A 530 48.69 -12.49 6.79
CA LYS A 530 48.02 -13.22 5.70
C LYS A 530 46.88 -14.10 6.21
N TYR A 531 47.12 -14.87 7.29
CA TYR A 531 46.10 -15.72 7.91
C TYR A 531 44.96 -14.89 8.47
N SER A 532 45.24 -13.78 9.14
CA SER A 532 44.22 -12.88 9.70
C SER A 532 43.32 -12.30 8.62
N THR A 533 43.91 -11.84 7.49
CA THR A 533 43.15 -11.31 6.36
C THR A 533 42.31 -12.39 5.67
N LEU A 534 42.83 -13.60 5.49
CA LEU A 534 42.09 -14.72 4.93
C LEU A 534 40.90 -15.13 5.79
N LEU A 535 41.09 -15.25 7.10
CA LEU A 535 40.01 -15.62 8.02
C LEU A 535 38.93 -14.53 8.08
N TYR A 536 39.32 -13.28 8.07
CA TYR A 536 38.35 -12.18 8.01
C TYR A 536 37.53 -12.23 6.69
N ALA A 537 38.20 -12.45 5.53
CA ALA A 537 37.51 -12.59 4.26
C ALA A 537 36.57 -13.81 4.23
N GLN A 538 36.96 -14.93 4.85
CA GLN A 538 36.08 -16.11 5.01
C GLN A 538 34.85 -15.77 5.85
N ALA A 539 35.03 -15.05 6.96
CA ALA A 539 33.92 -14.60 7.81
C ALA A 539 32.99 -13.64 7.04
N GLN A 540 33.55 -12.73 6.21
CA GLN A 540 32.73 -11.89 5.31
C GLN A 540 31.90 -12.73 4.33
N LEU A 541 32.50 -13.75 3.69
CA LEU A 541 31.79 -14.63 2.76
C LEU A 541 30.66 -15.40 3.43
N ILE A 542 30.87 -15.89 4.66
CA ILE A 542 29.85 -16.57 5.45
C ILE A 542 28.66 -15.64 5.71
N GLU A 543 28.94 -14.41 6.11
CA GLU A 543 27.90 -13.37 6.35
C GLU A 543 27.30 -12.80 5.05
N GLY A 544 27.84 -13.18 3.89
CA GLY A 544 27.39 -12.65 2.58
C GLY A 544 27.79 -11.20 2.32
N LEU A 545 28.84 -10.77 2.96
CA LEU A 545 29.47 -9.50 2.67
C LEU A 545 30.40 -9.63 1.47
N PRO A 546 30.58 -8.57 0.67
CA PRO A 546 31.59 -8.56 -0.38
C PRO A 546 32.98 -8.61 0.26
N VAL A 547 33.86 -9.40 -0.31
CA VAL A 547 35.29 -9.37 0.04
C VAL A 547 35.91 -8.12 -0.60
N ASP A 548 36.69 -7.36 0.17
CA ASP A 548 37.23 -6.06 -0.25
C ASP A 548 38.12 -6.19 -1.51
N ASP A 549 38.96 -7.24 -1.57
CA ASP A 549 39.80 -7.57 -2.71
C ASP A 549 39.70 -9.07 -3.05
N PRO A 550 38.76 -9.48 -3.93
CA PRO A 550 38.58 -10.87 -4.32
C PRO A 550 39.80 -11.48 -5.02
N ALA A 551 40.59 -10.67 -5.76
CA ALA A 551 41.79 -11.16 -6.45
C ALA A 551 42.90 -11.51 -5.44
N ALA A 552 43.18 -10.62 -4.50
CA ALA A 552 44.15 -10.87 -3.43
C ALA A 552 43.73 -12.07 -2.55
N TYR A 553 42.42 -12.20 -2.26
CA TYR A 553 41.88 -13.37 -1.54
C TYR A 553 42.13 -14.67 -2.30
N ALA A 554 41.82 -14.74 -3.60
CA ALA A 554 42.04 -15.93 -4.41
C ALA A 554 43.54 -16.30 -4.50
N GLU A 555 44.44 -15.31 -4.69
CA GLU A 555 45.88 -15.52 -4.70
C GLU A 555 46.39 -16.05 -3.35
N ALA A 556 45.89 -15.47 -2.24
CA ALA A 556 46.27 -15.91 -0.92
C ALA A 556 45.82 -17.34 -0.64
N VAL A 557 44.61 -17.75 -1.03
CA VAL A 557 44.11 -19.13 -0.95
C VAL A 557 45.00 -20.08 -1.78
N CYS A 558 45.28 -19.73 -3.06
CA CYS A 558 46.13 -20.56 -3.93
C CYS A 558 47.57 -20.74 -3.35
N SER A 559 48.07 -19.74 -2.62
CA SER A 559 49.41 -19.82 -2.03
C SER A 559 49.51 -20.81 -0.85
N LEU A 560 48.36 -21.17 -0.24
CA LEU A 560 48.29 -22.20 0.82
C LEU A 560 48.27 -23.61 0.24
N MET A 561 48.06 -23.78 -1.04
CA MET A 561 48.04 -25.07 -1.74
C MET A 561 49.45 -25.49 -2.26
N LYS A 562 50.43 -24.62 -2.05
CA LYS A 562 51.85 -24.87 -2.40
C LYS A 562 52.64 -25.27 -1.15
#